data_28606bb8bcd8ee8951346d589577bf2e
#
_entry.id   28606bb8bcd8ee8951346d589577bf2e
#
_cell.length_a   1.000
_cell.length_b   1.000
_cell.length_c   1.000
_cell.angle_alpha   90.00
_cell.angle_beta   90.00
_cell.angle_gamma   90.00
#
_symmetry.space_group_name_H-M   'P 1'
#
loop_
_entity.id
_entity.type
_entity.pdbx_description
1 polymer ?
#
loop_
_entity_poly.entity_id
_entity_poly.type
_entity_poly.pdbx_seq_one_letter_code
_entity_poly.pdbx_strand_id
1 'polypeptide(L)'
;MTATVPYPVIDPAVNQIILAVGRKGSGKSAAAREHFRAWPTVDRLVVDVNGDADPGEDVDAQLLHGSVTQLPERRHPDRPETYRWIADPQKATFAEEIDHALGAGLYPRARKVCMWVDEAGEAFPAGRLGPNARVWLHQSRHFNASGILCCPRPKGIDPLCLSQADRVLMFDVPHPLDRQRLAEGMGIRPAILDRELDETRRRGDHWSTMYLASEHRLYRIPPFELTG
;
A
#
# COMPACT_ATOMS: atom_id res chain seq x y z
N MET A 1 -30.74 0.83 0.55
CA MET A 1 -30.23 1.17 -0.80
C MET A 1 -28.82 1.70 -0.61
N THR A 2 -27.80 0.88 -0.88
CA THR A 2 -26.40 1.30 -0.86
C THR A 2 -26.17 2.03 -2.17
N ALA A 3 -26.06 3.36 -2.13
CA ALA A 3 -25.72 4.15 -3.28
C ALA A 3 -24.36 3.67 -3.80
N THR A 4 -24.27 3.43 -5.10
CA THR A 4 -22.97 3.30 -5.78
C THR A 4 -22.35 4.69 -5.72
N VAL A 5 -21.61 4.94 -4.65
CA VAL A 5 -20.91 6.20 -4.49
C VAL A 5 -19.77 6.17 -5.50
N PRO A 6 -19.58 7.23 -6.32
CA PRO A 6 -18.38 7.32 -7.14
C PRO A 6 -17.16 7.11 -6.23
N TYR A 7 -16.22 6.31 -6.71
CA TYR A 7 -14.97 6.01 -6.02
C TYR A 7 -14.37 7.31 -5.47
N PRO A 8 -14.14 7.43 -4.16
CA PRO A 8 -13.55 8.64 -3.62
C PRO A 8 -12.15 8.77 -4.21
N VAL A 9 -12.05 9.67 -5.17
CA VAL A 9 -10.82 9.99 -5.88
C VAL A 9 -9.74 10.26 -4.83
N ILE A 10 -8.58 9.64 -5.01
CA ILE A 10 -7.42 9.95 -4.19
C ILE A 10 -7.07 11.41 -4.47
N ASP A 11 -7.08 12.21 -3.43
CA ASP A 11 -6.55 13.57 -3.52
C ASP A 11 -5.04 13.52 -3.26
N PRO A 12 -4.19 13.67 -4.29
CA PRO A 12 -2.74 13.68 -4.11
C PRO A 12 -2.23 14.87 -3.30
N ALA A 13 -3.07 15.86 -3.01
CA ALA A 13 -2.72 16.96 -2.10
C ALA A 13 -2.71 16.50 -0.64
N VAL A 14 -3.44 15.44 -0.30
CA VAL A 14 -3.57 14.91 1.06
C VAL A 14 -2.64 13.71 1.25
N ASN A 15 -1.84 13.73 2.31
CA ASN A 15 -1.04 12.58 2.71
C ASN A 15 -1.96 11.43 3.14
N GLN A 16 -1.77 10.23 2.57
CA GLN A 16 -2.59 9.05 2.83
C GLN A 16 -1.75 7.78 2.86
N ILE A 17 -2.11 6.89 3.78
CA ILE A 17 -1.67 5.49 3.79
C ILE A 17 -2.84 4.61 3.37
N ILE A 18 -2.65 3.84 2.32
CA ILE A 18 -3.62 2.89 1.78
C ILE A 18 -3.10 1.48 2.02
N LEU A 19 -3.90 0.64 2.64
CA LEU A 19 -3.60 -0.78 2.82
C LEU A 19 -4.50 -1.62 1.91
N ALA A 20 -3.90 -2.32 0.95
CA ALA A 20 -4.60 -3.24 0.05
C ALA A 20 -4.38 -4.69 0.50
N VAL A 21 -5.44 -5.38 0.90
CA VAL A 21 -5.38 -6.74 1.43
C VAL A 21 -6.20 -7.73 0.61
N GLY A 22 -5.75 -8.98 0.52
CA GLY A 22 -6.44 -10.07 -0.18
C GLY A 22 -5.47 -11.08 -0.78
N ARG A 23 -5.96 -12.25 -1.14
CA ARG A 23 -5.13 -13.33 -1.71
C ARG A 23 -4.41 -12.92 -3.02
N LYS A 24 -3.43 -13.72 -3.44
CA LYS A 24 -2.76 -13.55 -4.75
C LYS A 24 -3.80 -13.57 -5.89
N GLY A 25 -3.63 -12.68 -6.87
CA GLY A 25 -4.52 -12.59 -8.04
C GLY A 25 -5.87 -11.90 -7.78
N SER A 26 -6.10 -11.32 -6.59
CA SER A 26 -7.39 -10.69 -6.24
C SER A 26 -7.57 -9.25 -6.73
N GLY A 27 -6.55 -8.63 -7.34
CA GLY A 27 -6.61 -7.26 -7.84
C GLY A 27 -5.85 -6.21 -7.02
N LYS A 28 -5.15 -6.61 -5.95
CA LYS A 28 -4.37 -5.66 -5.11
C LYS A 28 -3.36 -4.83 -5.90
N SER A 29 -2.52 -5.50 -6.70
CA SER A 29 -1.47 -4.82 -7.47
C SER A 29 -2.05 -3.91 -8.55
N ALA A 30 -3.19 -4.28 -9.16
CA ALA A 30 -3.93 -3.40 -10.08
C ALA A 30 -4.41 -2.13 -9.37
N ALA A 31 -5.03 -2.29 -8.20
CA ALA A 31 -5.45 -1.14 -7.39
C ALA A 31 -4.26 -0.28 -6.94
N ALA A 32 -3.16 -0.92 -6.52
CA ALA A 32 -1.95 -0.22 -6.12
C ALA A 32 -1.37 0.60 -7.27
N ARG A 33 -1.31 0.03 -8.49
CA ARG A 33 -0.87 0.73 -9.71
C ARG A 33 -1.70 1.98 -9.97
N GLU A 34 -3.03 1.85 -9.99
CA GLU A 34 -3.91 2.98 -10.25
C GLU A 34 -3.77 4.07 -9.18
N HIS A 35 -3.68 3.70 -7.92
CA HIS A 35 -3.43 4.65 -6.85
C HIS A 35 -2.06 5.31 -6.97
N PHE A 36 -1.02 4.56 -7.30
CA PHE A 36 0.34 5.06 -7.47
C PHE A 36 0.43 6.08 -8.62
N ARG A 37 -0.26 5.80 -9.73
CA ARG A 37 -0.36 6.70 -10.89
C ARG A 37 -1.10 8.01 -10.57
N ALA A 38 -2.02 7.99 -9.60
CA ALA A 38 -2.74 9.20 -9.17
C ALA A 38 -1.83 10.26 -8.50
N TRP A 39 -0.56 9.93 -8.17
CA TRP A 39 0.45 10.87 -7.70
C TRP A 39 1.52 11.22 -8.76
N PRO A 40 1.18 11.81 -9.92
CA PRO A 40 2.14 12.01 -11.01
C PRO A 40 3.15 13.14 -10.75
N THR A 41 2.85 14.04 -9.80
CA THR A 41 3.65 15.25 -9.52
C THR A 41 4.54 15.13 -8.28
N VAL A 42 4.69 13.93 -7.74
CA VAL A 42 5.50 13.67 -6.54
C VAL A 42 6.59 12.65 -6.85
N ASP A 43 7.63 12.64 -6.03
CA ASP A 43 8.61 11.57 -6.09
C ASP A 43 7.93 10.23 -5.76
N ARG A 44 8.32 9.16 -6.43
CA ARG A 44 7.69 7.85 -6.29
C ARG A 44 8.74 6.76 -6.08
N LEU A 45 8.45 5.85 -5.18
CA LEU A 45 9.30 4.69 -4.93
C LEU A 45 8.46 3.42 -4.86
N VAL A 46 8.77 2.45 -5.70
CA VAL A 46 8.25 1.08 -5.57
C VAL A 46 9.30 0.25 -4.84
N VAL A 47 8.93 -0.26 -3.67
CA VAL A 47 9.67 -1.28 -2.92
C VAL A 47 9.10 -2.63 -3.33
N ASP A 48 9.74 -3.22 -4.33
CA ASP A 48 9.28 -4.45 -4.99
C ASP A 48 10.00 -5.66 -4.40
N VAL A 49 9.32 -6.35 -3.51
CA VAL A 49 9.87 -7.50 -2.79
C VAL A 49 9.96 -8.74 -3.67
N ASN A 50 9.01 -8.92 -4.56
CA ASN A 50 8.87 -10.16 -5.36
C ASN A 50 9.25 -10.01 -6.84
N GLY A 51 9.53 -8.79 -7.32
CA GLY A 51 9.76 -8.51 -8.73
C GLY A 51 8.48 -8.39 -9.57
N ASP A 52 7.30 -8.37 -8.94
CA ASP A 52 5.99 -8.39 -9.59
C ASP A 52 5.29 -7.00 -9.59
N ALA A 53 5.83 -6.02 -8.85
CA ALA A 53 5.23 -4.69 -8.71
C ALA A 53 5.59 -3.79 -9.89
N ASP A 54 4.80 -3.86 -10.94
CA ASP A 54 4.99 -3.06 -12.14
C ASP A 54 4.13 -1.78 -12.09
N PRO A 55 4.74 -0.57 -12.07
CA PRO A 55 4.01 0.70 -12.04
C PRO A 55 3.29 1.03 -13.37
N GLY A 56 3.57 0.32 -14.44
CA GLY A 56 3.02 0.52 -15.78
C GLY A 56 4.02 1.13 -16.75
N GLU A 57 3.84 0.86 -18.06
CA GLU A 57 4.73 1.31 -19.12
C GLU A 57 4.76 2.84 -19.31
N ASP A 58 3.69 3.51 -18.89
CA ASP A 58 3.56 4.98 -18.94
C ASP A 58 4.27 5.69 -17.77
N VAL A 59 4.81 4.94 -16.81
CA VAL A 59 5.57 5.45 -15.68
C VAL A 59 7.06 5.27 -15.96
N ASP A 60 7.76 6.38 -16.24
CA ASP A 60 9.23 6.38 -16.40
C ASP A 60 9.89 6.09 -15.03
N ALA A 61 10.09 4.82 -14.74
CA ALA A 61 10.66 4.35 -13.49
C ALA A 61 12.10 3.84 -13.72
N GLN A 62 13.04 4.39 -12.97
CA GLN A 62 14.40 3.87 -12.94
C GLN A 62 14.43 2.55 -12.18
N LEU A 63 14.77 1.47 -12.88
CA LEU A 63 14.83 0.13 -12.32
C LEU A 63 16.18 -0.12 -11.66
N LEU A 64 16.14 -0.50 -10.38
CA LEU A 64 17.30 -0.79 -9.55
C LEU A 64 17.18 -2.21 -8.97
N HIS A 65 18.26 -2.95 -8.99
CA HIS A 65 18.29 -4.32 -8.48
C HIS A 65 19.31 -4.52 -7.37
N GLY A 66 18.93 -5.27 -6.37
CA GLY A 66 19.82 -5.80 -5.35
C GLY A 66 20.17 -4.80 -4.26
N SER A 67 21.28 -4.04 -4.37
CA SER A 67 21.69 -3.18 -3.25
C SER A 67 20.83 -1.91 -3.15
N VAL A 68 20.29 -1.67 -1.97
CA VAL A 68 19.54 -0.45 -1.64
C VAL A 68 20.39 0.83 -1.74
N THR A 69 21.72 0.71 -1.68
CA THR A 69 22.64 1.86 -1.84
C THR A 69 22.59 2.48 -3.24
N GLN A 70 21.92 1.84 -4.20
CA GLN A 70 21.66 2.41 -5.51
C GLN A 70 20.56 3.47 -5.49
N LEU A 71 19.68 3.46 -4.46
CA LEU A 71 18.70 4.51 -4.28
C LEU A 71 19.42 5.83 -3.96
N PRO A 72 19.12 6.92 -4.70
CA PRO A 72 19.83 8.17 -4.49
C PRO A 72 19.46 8.80 -3.14
N GLU A 73 20.48 9.27 -2.43
CA GLU A 73 20.29 10.02 -1.17
C GLU A 73 19.64 11.39 -1.40
N ARG A 74 19.76 11.93 -2.61
CA ARG A 74 19.17 13.22 -3.01
C ARG A 74 18.35 13.07 -4.26
N ARG A 75 17.17 13.66 -4.26
CA ARG A 75 16.27 13.74 -5.41
C ARG A 75 16.64 14.90 -6.32
N HIS A 76 16.26 14.79 -7.60
CA HIS A 76 16.45 15.88 -8.55
C HIS A 76 15.68 17.14 -8.07
N PRO A 77 16.32 18.32 -8.02
CA PRO A 77 15.69 19.52 -7.44
C PRO A 77 14.44 20.00 -8.19
N ASP A 78 14.42 19.82 -9.51
CA ASP A 78 13.45 20.51 -10.38
C ASP A 78 12.37 19.59 -10.96
N ARG A 79 12.49 18.26 -10.82
CA ARG A 79 11.51 17.31 -11.36
C ARG A 79 11.25 16.14 -10.42
N PRO A 80 10.02 15.60 -10.41
CA PRO A 80 9.73 14.33 -9.75
C PRO A 80 10.50 13.18 -10.39
N GLU A 81 10.90 12.21 -9.57
CA GLU A 81 11.57 10.99 -10.02
C GLU A 81 10.82 9.77 -9.51
N THR A 82 10.86 8.71 -10.31
CA THR A 82 10.28 7.43 -9.96
C THR A 82 11.36 6.36 -9.95
N TYR A 83 11.41 5.59 -8.87
CA TYR A 83 12.32 4.46 -8.72
C TYR A 83 11.52 3.20 -8.44
N ARG A 84 11.92 2.10 -9.06
CA ARG A 84 11.49 0.76 -8.71
C ARG A 84 12.71 -0.02 -8.23
N TRP A 85 12.78 -0.27 -6.94
CA TRP A 85 13.85 -1.07 -6.36
C TRP A 85 13.34 -2.48 -6.10
N ILE A 86 14.01 -3.47 -6.71
CA ILE A 86 13.73 -4.89 -6.54
C ILE A 86 14.66 -5.45 -5.47
N ALA A 87 14.08 -5.92 -4.39
CA ALA A 87 14.80 -6.54 -3.28
C ALA A 87 15.38 -7.90 -3.67
N ASP A 88 16.47 -8.30 -3.04
CA ASP A 88 17.03 -9.64 -3.17
C ASP A 88 16.72 -10.47 -1.91
N PRO A 89 15.73 -11.39 -1.95
CA PRO A 89 15.29 -12.14 -0.78
C PRO A 89 16.33 -13.17 -0.28
N GLN A 90 17.41 -13.42 -1.03
CA GLN A 90 18.47 -14.34 -0.64
C GLN A 90 19.53 -13.68 0.24
N LYS A 91 19.54 -12.36 0.35
CA LYS A 91 20.50 -11.66 1.19
C LYS A 91 20.17 -11.81 2.66
N ALA A 92 21.22 -12.01 3.47
CA ALA A 92 21.11 -12.03 4.93
C ALA A 92 20.61 -10.68 5.50
N THR A 93 20.86 -9.58 4.78
CA THR A 93 20.46 -8.20 5.12
C THR A 93 19.12 -7.77 4.52
N PHE A 94 18.34 -8.71 3.99
CA PHE A 94 17.10 -8.43 3.27
C PHE A 94 16.13 -7.49 4.03
N ALA A 95 15.89 -7.77 5.31
CA ALA A 95 14.98 -6.96 6.11
C ALA A 95 15.53 -5.54 6.38
N GLU A 96 16.83 -5.44 6.61
CA GLU A 96 17.50 -4.14 6.79
C GLU A 96 17.49 -3.34 5.47
N GLU A 97 17.70 -3.99 4.34
CA GLU A 97 17.65 -3.31 3.03
C GLU A 97 16.27 -2.80 2.70
N ILE A 98 15.20 -3.54 3.03
CA ILE A 98 13.82 -3.03 2.89
C ILE A 98 13.63 -1.79 3.77
N ASP A 99 14.02 -1.84 5.03
CA ASP A 99 13.88 -0.69 5.92
C ASP A 99 14.70 0.52 5.45
N HIS A 100 15.90 0.30 4.90
CA HIS A 100 16.69 1.36 4.27
C HIS A 100 16.02 1.94 3.03
N ALA A 101 15.36 1.11 2.19
CA ALA A 101 14.60 1.59 1.04
C ALA A 101 13.45 2.51 1.47
N LEU A 102 12.74 2.16 2.55
CA LEU A 102 11.72 3.04 3.14
C LEU A 102 12.36 4.34 3.62
N GLY A 103 13.52 4.29 4.26
CA GLY A 103 14.29 5.47 4.66
C GLY A 103 14.64 6.36 3.47
N ALA A 104 15.13 5.79 2.37
CA ALA A 104 15.42 6.53 1.14
C ALA A 104 14.18 7.19 0.52
N GLY A 105 12.99 6.61 0.72
CA GLY A 105 11.72 7.24 0.36
C GLY A 105 11.36 8.41 1.28
N LEU A 106 11.70 8.35 2.57
CA LEU A 106 11.40 9.39 3.55
C LEU A 106 12.33 10.61 3.49
N TYR A 107 13.58 10.42 3.06
CA TYR A 107 14.60 11.46 3.03
C TYR A 107 15.08 11.72 1.58
N PRO A 108 15.20 12.98 1.17
CA PRO A 108 15.10 14.25 1.88
C PRO A 108 13.66 14.78 1.96
N ARG A 109 13.32 15.42 3.08
CA ARG A 109 11.98 15.93 3.43
C ARG A 109 11.41 17.04 2.51
N ALA A 110 12.15 17.45 1.51
CA ALA A 110 11.81 18.63 0.72
C ALA A 110 10.64 18.44 -0.25
N ARG A 111 10.23 17.21 -0.53
CA ARG A 111 9.16 16.90 -1.48
C ARG A 111 8.18 15.88 -0.92
N LYS A 112 6.97 15.91 -1.48
CA LYS A 112 6.02 14.83 -1.30
C LYS A 112 6.55 13.57 -1.99
N VAL A 113 6.36 12.42 -1.36
CA VAL A 113 6.68 11.11 -1.92
C VAL A 113 5.47 10.18 -1.83
N CYS A 114 5.30 9.34 -2.84
CA CYS A 114 4.40 8.19 -2.77
C CYS A 114 5.22 6.90 -2.83
N MET A 115 5.08 6.06 -1.82
CA MET A 115 5.74 4.75 -1.77
C MET A 115 4.72 3.64 -2.01
N TRP A 116 5.01 2.73 -2.94
CA TRP A 116 4.29 1.50 -3.10
C TRP A 116 5.15 0.36 -2.56
N VAL A 117 4.69 -0.29 -1.49
CA VAL A 117 5.33 -1.48 -0.93
C VAL A 117 4.54 -2.70 -1.33
N ASP A 118 5.10 -3.50 -2.22
CA ASP A 118 4.58 -4.82 -2.53
C ASP A 118 5.07 -5.81 -1.47
N GLU A 119 4.20 -6.73 -1.04
CA GLU A 119 4.46 -7.66 0.05
C GLU A 119 4.77 -6.97 1.41
N ALA A 120 3.80 -6.18 1.89
CA ALA A 120 3.95 -5.44 3.15
C ALA A 120 4.22 -6.34 4.38
N GLY A 121 3.97 -7.65 4.29
CA GLY A 121 4.33 -8.62 5.34
C GLY A 121 5.83 -8.69 5.61
N GLU A 122 6.67 -8.46 4.60
CA GLU A 122 8.13 -8.45 4.73
C GLU A 122 8.64 -7.09 5.23
N ALA A 123 8.03 -6.01 4.78
CA ALA A 123 8.43 -4.65 5.16
C ALA A 123 7.93 -4.25 6.56
N PHE A 124 6.78 -4.77 6.98
CA PHE A 124 6.13 -4.42 8.24
C PHE A 124 5.72 -5.68 9.04
N PRO A 125 6.65 -6.58 9.35
CA PRO A 125 6.33 -7.81 10.05
C PRO A 125 5.86 -7.54 11.48
N ALA A 126 4.86 -8.30 11.93
CA ALA A 126 4.27 -8.16 13.26
C ALA A 126 5.34 -8.23 14.36
N GLY A 127 5.40 -7.19 15.19
CA GLY A 127 6.31 -7.10 16.34
C GLY A 127 7.80 -6.87 16.00
N ARG A 128 8.15 -6.65 14.73
CA ARG A 128 9.54 -6.46 14.28
C ARG A 128 9.70 -5.33 13.26
N LEU A 129 9.03 -4.21 13.50
CA LEU A 129 9.18 -3.04 12.65
C LEU A 129 10.58 -2.48 12.67
N GLY A 130 11.15 -2.25 11.49
CA GLY A 130 12.36 -1.46 11.32
C GLY A 130 12.16 0.01 11.75
N PRO A 131 13.24 0.74 12.04
CA PRO A 131 13.15 2.13 12.47
C PRO A 131 12.48 3.04 11.43
N ASN A 132 12.80 2.91 10.14
CA ASN A 132 12.21 3.74 9.08
C ASN A 132 10.74 3.35 8.82
N ALA A 133 10.40 2.06 8.84
CA ALA A 133 9.02 1.58 8.76
C ALA A 133 8.17 2.17 9.89
N ARG A 134 8.68 2.19 11.12
CA ARG A 134 8.02 2.80 12.28
C ARG A 134 7.84 4.31 12.12
N VAL A 135 8.89 5.00 11.69
CA VAL A 135 8.83 6.45 11.43
C VAL A 135 7.78 6.76 10.38
N TRP A 136 7.76 6.01 9.28
CA TRP A 136 6.77 6.24 8.24
C TRP A 136 5.34 6.09 8.75
N LEU A 137 5.01 4.99 9.40
CA LEU A 137 3.65 4.75 9.91
C LEU A 137 3.21 5.82 10.93
N HIS A 138 4.09 6.24 11.84
CA HIS A 138 3.74 7.24 12.85
C HIS A 138 3.79 8.69 12.37
N GLN A 139 4.65 8.99 11.40
CA GLN A 139 5.02 10.36 11.04
C GLN A 139 4.88 10.65 9.54
N SER A 140 4.13 9.84 8.79
CA SER A 140 3.95 10.01 7.34
C SER A 140 3.62 11.44 6.93
N ARG A 141 2.78 12.12 7.70
CA ARG A 141 2.38 13.52 7.45
C ARG A 141 3.53 14.51 7.62
N HIS A 142 4.42 14.28 8.59
CA HIS A 142 5.59 15.14 8.80
C HIS A 142 6.64 14.99 7.69
N PHE A 143 6.65 13.83 7.04
CA PHE A 143 7.55 13.54 5.92
C PHE A 143 6.89 13.77 4.56
N ASN A 144 5.61 14.16 4.53
CA ASN A 144 4.82 14.23 3.28
C ASN A 144 4.88 12.92 2.48
N ALA A 145 4.89 11.77 3.16
CA ALA A 145 5.09 10.46 2.59
C ALA A 145 3.77 9.67 2.56
N SER A 146 3.07 9.73 1.45
CA SER A 146 1.94 8.86 1.16
C SER A 146 2.40 7.46 0.81
N GLY A 147 1.51 6.46 0.88
CA GLY A 147 1.87 5.16 0.43
C GLY A 147 0.76 4.16 0.28
N ILE A 148 1.11 3.09 -0.44
CA ILE A 148 0.24 1.95 -0.71
C ILE A 148 0.97 0.71 -0.24
N LEU A 149 0.34 -0.04 0.66
CA LEU A 149 0.86 -1.27 1.23
C LEU A 149 0.04 -2.44 0.68
N CYS A 150 0.65 -3.34 -0.08
CA CYS A 150 -0.01 -4.56 -0.54
C CYS A 150 0.29 -5.71 0.42
N CYS A 151 -0.74 -6.36 0.93
CA CYS A 151 -0.61 -7.45 1.89
C CYS A 151 -1.52 -8.63 1.55
N PRO A 152 -0.99 -9.83 1.29
CA PRO A 152 -1.83 -11.00 1.06
C PRO A 152 -2.48 -11.53 2.34
N ARG A 153 -1.84 -11.36 3.50
CA ARG A 153 -2.24 -11.93 4.78
C ARG A 153 -2.18 -10.89 5.91
N PRO A 154 -3.28 -10.20 6.24
CA PRO A 154 -3.33 -9.16 7.29
C PRO A 154 -2.81 -9.62 8.67
N LYS A 155 -2.91 -10.92 8.96
CA LYS A 155 -2.38 -11.47 10.23
C LYS A 155 -0.85 -11.34 10.35
N GLY A 156 -0.13 -11.29 9.24
CA GLY A 156 1.34 -11.22 9.21
C GLY A 156 1.92 -9.82 9.43
N ILE A 157 1.12 -8.77 9.23
CA ILE A 157 1.60 -7.39 9.33
C ILE A 157 1.45 -6.81 10.74
N ASP A 158 2.26 -5.81 11.04
CA ASP A 158 2.17 -5.06 12.29
C ASP A 158 0.81 -4.36 12.44
N PRO A 159 0.19 -4.36 13.64
CA PRO A 159 -1.08 -3.66 13.90
C PRO A 159 -1.10 -2.20 13.48
N LEU A 160 0.04 -1.53 13.53
CA LEU A 160 0.14 -0.13 13.12
C LEU A 160 -0.25 0.10 11.66
N CYS A 161 0.01 -0.85 10.76
CA CYS A 161 -0.41 -0.73 9.36
C CYS A 161 -1.92 -0.56 9.22
N LEU A 162 -2.71 -1.26 10.02
CA LEU A 162 -4.17 -1.13 10.04
C LEU A 162 -4.63 0.14 10.74
N SER A 163 -4.05 0.46 11.91
CA SER A 163 -4.47 1.61 12.71
C SER A 163 -4.07 2.96 12.11
N GLN A 164 -3.03 2.99 11.26
CA GLN A 164 -2.54 4.19 10.58
C GLN A 164 -3.03 4.30 9.12
N ALA A 165 -3.72 3.28 8.60
CA ALA A 165 -4.28 3.33 7.27
C ALA A 165 -5.48 4.28 7.21
N ASP A 166 -5.41 5.27 6.31
CA ASP A 166 -6.55 6.14 6.01
C ASP A 166 -7.62 5.39 5.19
N ARG A 167 -7.19 4.40 4.42
CA ARG A 167 -8.06 3.51 3.62
C ARG A 167 -7.57 2.07 3.69
N VAL A 168 -8.50 1.13 3.84
CA VAL A 168 -8.23 -0.31 3.72
C VAL A 168 -9.06 -0.88 2.57
N LEU A 169 -8.38 -1.29 1.50
CA LEU A 169 -9.00 -1.96 0.36
C LEU A 169 -8.94 -3.47 0.61
N MET A 170 -10.08 -4.10 0.75
CA MET A 170 -10.21 -5.52 1.03
C MET A 170 -10.79 -6.23 -0.19
N PHE A 171 -9.97 -7.03 -0.82
CA PHE A 171 -10.35 -7.89 -1.94
C PHE A 171 -10.86 -9.25 -1.43
N ASP A 172 -10.50 -10.36 -2.09
CA ASP A 172 -10.86 -11.68 -1.59
C ASP A 172 -10.01 -12.04 -0.36
N VAL A 173 -10.63 -11.99 0.82
CA VAL A 173 -10.05 -12.37 2.12
C VAL A 173 -10.79 -13.59 2.65
N PRO A 174 -10.39 -14.82 2.25
CA PRO A 174 -11.13 -16.03 2.59
C PRO A 174 -10.93 -16.49 4.05
N HIS A 175 -9.78 -16.18 4.66
CA HIS A 175 -9.40 -16.76 5.93
C HIS A 175 -10.06 -16.05 7.12
N PRO A 176 -10.79 -16.76 8.03
CA PRO A 176 -11.51 -16.13 9.14
C PRO A 176 -10.63 -15.30 10.09
N LEU A 177 -9.42 -15.78 10.40
CA LEU A 177 -8.49 -15.03 11.27
C LEU A 177 -7.98 -13.73 10.64
N ASP A 178 -7.84 -13.69 9.31
CA ASP A 178 -7.48 -12.47 8.59
C ASP A 178 -8.65 -11.46 8.63
N ARG A 179 -9.89 -11.94 8.46
CA ARG A 179 -11.11 -11.11 8.60
C ARG A 179 -11.28 -10.56 10.02
N GLN A 180 -11.08 -11.42 11.02
CA GLN A 180 -11.12 -10.99 12.42
C GLN A 180 -10.09 -9.89 12.69
N ARG A 181 -8.85 -10.08 12.23
CA ARG A 181 -7.77 -9.10 12.38
C ARG A 181 -8.12 -7.76 11.75
N LEU A 182 -8.70 -7.77 10.55
CA LEU A 182 -9.18 -6.56 9.88
C LEU A 182 -10.28 -5.87 10.67
N ALA A 183 -11.29 -6.63 11.11
CA ALA A 183 -12.40 -6.11 11.90
C ALA A 183 -11.92 -5.42 13.19
N GLU A 184 -11.02 -6.08 13.94
CA GLU A 184 -10.42 -5.54 15.16
C GLU A 184 -9.62 -4.26 14.87
N GLY A 185 -8.74 -4.28 13.85
CA GLY A 185 -7.89 -3.13 13.51
C GLY A 185 -8.67 -1.92 13.01
N MET A 186 -9.82 -2.12 12.39
CA MET A 186 -10.72 -1.05 11.91
C MET A 186 -11.80 -0.68 12.94
N GLY A 187 -11.92 -1.38 14.07
CA GLY A 187 -12.98 -1.16 15.06
C GLY A 187 -14.38 -1.51 14.55
N ILE A 188 -14.49 -2.42 13.59
CA ILE A 188 -15.77 -2.85 13.00
C ILE A 188 -16.19 -4.18 13.61
N ARG A 189 -17.50 -4.36 13.84
CA ARG A 189 -18.03 -5.65 14.30
C ARG A 189 -17.75 -6.73 13.24
N PRO A 190 -17.15 -7.90 13.59
CA PRO A 190 -16.79 -8.96 12.65
C PRO A 190 -17.94 -9.37 11.74
N ALA A 191 -19.14 -9.56 12.27
CA ALA A 191 -20.32 -9.96 11.49
C ALA A 191 -20.72 -8.93 10.40
N ILE A 192 -20.44 -7.64 10.60
CA ILE A 192 -20.67 -6.60 9.59
C ILE A 192 -19.64 -6.75 8.49
N LEU A 193 -18.35 -6.89 8.84
CA LEU A 193 -17.28 -7.04 7.87
C LEU A 193 -17.47 -8.31 7.04
N ASP A 194 -17.77 -9.44 7.67
CA ASP A 194 -18.01 -10.72 6.99
C ASP A 194 -19.13 -10.60 5.95
N ARG A 195 -20.26 -10.00 6.33
CA ARG A 195 -21.37 -9.77 5.39
C ARG A 195 -20.96 -8.93 4.19
N GLU A 196 -20.20 -7.85 4.40
CA GLU A 196 -19.77 -6.96 3.31
C GLU A 196 -18.74 -7.65 2.39
N LEU A 197 -17.78 -8.40 2.95
CA LEU A 197 -16.82 -9.16 2.15
C LEU A 197 -17.49 -10.29 1.35
N ASP A 198 -18.45 -11.00 1.94
CA ASP A 198 -19.19 -12.05 1.24
C ASP A 198 -20.07 -11.48 0.13
N GLU A 199 -20.69 -10.32 0.36
CA GLU A 199 -21.47 -9.63 -0.67
C GLU A 199 -20.56 -9.13 -1.81
N THR A 200 -19.39 -8.58 -1.50
CA THR A 200 -18.39 -8.16 -2.49
C THR A 200 -17.94 -9.35 -3.33
N ARG A 201 -17.65 -10.49 -2.71
CA ARG A 201 -17.27 -11.73 -3.39
C ARG A 201 -18.36 -12.25 -4.35
N ARG A 202 -19.64 -12.12 -3.99
CA ARG A 202 -20.77 -12.52 -4.87
C ARG A 202 -20.90 -11.65 -6.12
N ARG A 203 -20.37 -10.43 -6.10
CA ARG A 203 -20.40 -9.52 -7.26
C ARG A 203 -19.42 -9.91 -8.36
N GLY A 204 -18.43 -10.73 -8.05
CA GLY A 204 -17.45 -11.25 -8.99
C GLY A 204 -16.01 -10.91 -8.65
N ASP A 205 -15.10 -11.32 -9.53
CA ASP A 205 -13.69 -11.14 -9.35
C ASP A 205 -13.30 -9.66 -9.36
N HIS A 206 -12.23 -9.35 -8.61
CA HIS A 206 -11.62 -8.01 -8.49
C HIS A 206 -12.48 -6.91 -7.86
N TRP A 207 -13.72 -7.21 -7.44
CA TRP A 207 -14.45 -6.31 -6.56
C TRP A 207 -13.76 -6.20 -5.20
N SER A 208 -13.83 -5.03 -4.59
CA SER A 208 -13.26 -4.80 -3.25
C SER A 208 -14.24 -4.10 -2.32
N THR A 209 -14.03 -4.30 -1.03
CA THR A 209 -14.65 -3.50 0.03
C THR A 209 -13.62 -2.52 0.55
N MET A 210 -13.90 -1.22 0.50
CA MET A 210 -13.04 -0.19 1.05
C MET A 210 -13.58 0.28 2.40
N TYR A 211 -12.72 0.31 3.39
CA TYR A 211 -12.94 1.05 4.62
C TYR A 211 -12.29 2.42 4.51
N LEU A 212 -13.04 3.48 4.81
CA LEU A 212 -12.56 4.85 4.89
C LEU A 212 -12.52 5.26 6.37
N ALA A 213 -11.32 5.46 6.90
CA ALA A 213 -11.12 5.70 8.33
C ALA A 213 -11.73 7.02 8.81
N SER A 214 -11.65 8.09 8.00
CA SER A 214 -12.21 9.40 8.33
C SER A 214 -13.74 9.41 8.51
N GLU A 215 -14.43 8.47 7.88
CA GLU A 215 -15.89 8.33 7.95
C GLU A 215 -16.33 7.14 8.80
N HIS A 216 -15.39 6.28 9.18
CA HIS A 216 -15.66 5.00 9.83
C HIS A 216 -16.69 4.15 9.07
N ARG A 217 -16.54 4.06 7.73
CA ARG A 217 -17.54 3.51 6.82
C ARG A 217 -16.96 2.56 5.79
N LEU A 218 -17.79 1.57 5.38
CA LEU A 218 -17.48 0.61 4.32
C LEU A 218 -18.15 1.01 3.01
N TYR A 219 -17.42 0.87 1.90
CA TYR A 219 -17.86 1.11 0.53
C TYR A 219 -17.55 -0.11 -0.32
N ARG A 220 -18.38 -0.39 -1.33
CA ARG A 220 -18.12 -1.43 -2.32
C ARG A 220 -17.56 -0.78 -3.57
N ILE A 221 -16.40 -1.24 -3.98
CA ILE A 221 -15.64 -0.67 -5.10
C ILE A 221 -15.66 -1.68 -6.25
N PRO A 222 -16.05 -1.27 -7.46
CA PRO A 222 -15.96 -2.12 -8.64
C PRO A 222 -14.51 -2.43 -8.99
N PRO A 223 -14.24 -3.40 -9.88
CA PRO A 223 -12.92 -3.65 -10.40
C PRO A 223 -12.28 -2.38 -10.95
N PHE A 224 -10.98 -2.22 -10.70
CA PHE A 224 -10.20 -1.16 -11.32
C PHE A 224 -10.05 -1.48 -12.81
N GLU A 225 -10.47 -0.57 -13.67
CA GLU A 225 -10.20 -0.67 -15.08
C GLU A 225 -8.72 -0.36 -15.29
N LEU A 226 -7.97 -1.36 -15.76
CA LEU A 226 -6.59 -1.13 -16.20
C LEU A 226 -6.68 -0.31 -17.49
N THR A 227 -6.57 0.99 -17.38
CA THR A 227 -6.29 1.82 -18.56
C THR A 227 -4.91 1.46 -19.05
N GLY A 228 -4.88 0.77 -20.22
CA GLY A 228 -3.67 0.33 -20.91
C GLY A 228 -2.73 1.47 -21.28
#